data_0a878a4151f0c63f2ff78acd883ebd59
#
_entry.id   0a878a4151f0c63f2ff78acd883ebd59
#
_cell.length_a   1.000
_cell.length_b   1.000
_cell.length_c   1.000
_cell.angle_alpha   90.00
_cell.angle_beta   90.00
_cell.angle_gamma   90.00
#
_symmetry.space_group_name_H-M   'P 1'
#
loop_
_entity.id
_entity.type
_entity.pdbx_description
1 polymer ?
#
loop_
_entity_poly.entity_id
_entity_poly.type
_entity_poly.pdbx_seq_one_letter_code
_entity_poly.pdbx_strand_id
1 'polypeptide(L)'
;MTAPTQTTLTIASRRRSFAHLAPLLRRRAGWIVLLVIAGLANAGAGLVGPWAIGRLVDELPAGAGPELVWTCAIAVAIAGIVMAVGTWIGAWALARIAMPVVAELRTEVVDSALTLDSQRIERTGTGDLVSRVTDDSRKIGEAAGQVLPLVVESLLVVVVSAFGLAAIDWRLGLTGLVAIPMYWLTLRWYLPRSEPIYKEERAAFGRRAGRLLGGLTGGATLRAYRAEAGEMRRIDSASAHARDLSIDVFRFVTRAFGRNNRAEAVVLSLLLIAGFALVWFGESTAGAVTTAALVFHRLFNPIGSLVALFDQVQSAGASLTRMVGVIDEARTAPSRPTQDAPAAPWLVLEDLWFSYDTDPDTDNQVLRGVNLSIAPGEHIAVVGTTGAGKTTLAKIAAGLSAPGHGRARLTDGGAASAKGMDVGSMDESALRRRIAMVAQEVHTFSGSLRDNVTLPRPDAADDEVRNALDVVGAAWATSLPNGLDTQVGEGGIRLSAVQEQTIALARLVLADPDFAILDEATAEAGSAGAHVLETSAEAALNGRGALIVAHRLSQAEKADRILVMEHGRVVEEGTHADLVAAGGRYAELWEAWSG
;
A
#
# COMPACT_ATOMS: atom_id res chain seq x y z
N MET A 1 -4.18 27.52 -10.99
CA MET A 1 -3.18 26.52 -10.60
C MET A 1 -3.80 25.16 -10.84
N THR A 2 -3.49 24.54 -11.96
CA THR A 2 -3.83 23.13 -12.24
C THR A 2 -2.96 22.26 -11.33
N ALA A 3 -3.60 21.42 -10.51
CA ALA A 3 -2.88 20.46 -9.69
C ALA A 3 -1.98 19.61 -10.61
N PRO A 4 -0.71 19.34 -10.24
CA PRO A 4 0.15 18.48 -11.01
C PRO A 4 -0.54 17.12 -11.19
N THR A 5 -0.51 16.59 -12.40
CA THR A 5 -0.98 15.22 -12.71
C THR A 5 -0.13 14.25 -11.88
N GLN A 6 -0.66 13.80 -10.76
CA GLN A 6 0.00 12.79 -9.93
C GLN A 6 0.18 11.53 -10.78
N THR A 7 1.42 11.21 -11.09
CA THR A 7 1.77 9.93 -11.72
C THR A 7 1.55 8.84 -10.68
N THR A 8 0.58 7.96 -10.90
CA THR A 8 0.33 6.81 -10.01
C THR A 8 1.46 5.79 -10.13
N LEU A 9 1.74 5.05 -9.05
CA LEU A 9 2.66 3.90 -9.08
C LEU A 9 2.19 2.87 -10.12
N THR A 10 3.12 2.12 -10.67
CA THR A 10 2.84 1.12 -11.70
C THR A 10 1.82 0.09 -11.23
N ILE A 11 1.01 -0.39 -12.19
CA ILE A 11 0.03 -1.45 -11.99
C ILE A 11 0.50 -2.65 -12.80
N ALA A 12 0.75 -3.79 -12.13
CA ALA A 12 1.18 -5.01 -12.81
C ALA A 12 0.07 -5.57 -13.72
N SER A 13 0.45 -6.25 -14.80
CA SER A 13 -0.52 -6.99 -15.59
C SER A 13 -1.07 -8.18 -14.81
N ARG A 14 -2.32 -8.59 -15.08
CA ARG A 14 -2.92 -9.78 -14.45
C ARG A 14 -2.04 -11.02 -14.60
N ARG A 15 -1.42 -11.22 -15.77
CA ARG A 15 -0.50 -12.35 -16.03
C ARG A 15 0.72 -12.33 -15.09
N ARG A 16 1.33 -11.17 -14.86
CA ARG A 16 2.45 -11.02 -13.91
C ARG A 16 2.02 -11.28 -12.48
N SER A 17 0.87 -10.75 -12.06
CA SER A 17 0.34 -11.00 -10.72
C SER A 17 0.08 -12.48 -10.45
N PHE A 18 -0.49 -13.21 -11.40
CA PHE A 18 -0.64 -14.65 -11.29
C PHE A 18 0.70 -15.40 -11.32
N ALA A 19 1.65 -14.97 -12.15
CA ALA A 19 2.99 -15.54 -12.18
C ALA A 19 3.73 -15.35 -10.85
N HIS A 20 3.50 -14.23 -10.16
CA HIS A 20 4.05 -13.95 -8.83
C HIS A 20 3.44 -14.86 -7.75
N LEU A 21 2.12 -15.13 -7.82
CA LEU A 21 1.45 -16.04 -6.88
C LEU A 21 1.78 -17.52 -7.10
N ALA A 22 2.11 -17.92 -8.33
CA ALA A 22 2.28 -19.32 -8.69
C ALA A 22 3.33 -20.08 -7.82
N PRO A 23 4.54 -19.55 -7.54
CA PRO A 23 5.51 -20.21 -6.67
C PRO A 23 5.01 -20.30 -5.22
N LEU A 24 4.28 -19.30 -4.72
CA LEU A 24 3.72 -19.27 -3.37
C LEU A 24 2.66 -20.37 -3.20
N LEU A 25 1.82 -20.57 -4.23
CA LEU A 25 0.80 -21.61 -4.25
C LEU A 25 1.41 -23.00 -4.44
N ARG A 26 2.43 -23.16 -5.29
CA ARG A 26 3.13 -24.44 -5.50
C ARG A 26 3.76 -24.99 -4.22
N ARG A 27 4.30 -24.14 -3.37
CA ARG A 27 4.84 -24.54 -2.05
C ARG A 27 3.75 -25.13 -1.15
N ARG A 28 2.46 -24.90 -1.44
CA ARG A 28 1.29 -25.33 -0.67
C ARG A 28 0.42 -26.33 -1.42
N ALA A 29 0.99 -27.02 -2.44
CA ALA A 29 0.24 -27.93 -3.31
C ALA A 29 -0.49 -29.04 -2.52
N GLY A 30 0.09 -29.57 -1.45
CA GLY A 30 -0.56 -30.57 -0.60
C GLY A 30 -1.87 -30.08 0.04
N TRP A 31 -1.89 -28.82 0.49
CA TRP A 31 -3.10 -28.21 1.03
C TRP A 31 -4.16 -27.95 -0.05
N ILE A 32 -3.73 -27.61 -1.28
CA ILE A 32 -4.64 -27.43 -2.42
C ILE A 32 -5.29 -28.78 -2.79
N VAL A 33 -4.51 -29.86 -2.82
CA VAL A 33 -5.05 -31.20 -3.06
C VAL A 33 -6.05 -31.60 -1.98
N LEU A 34 -5.72 -31.36 -0.70
CA LEU A 34 -6.63 -31.63 0.42
C LEU A 34 -7.93 -30.82 0.32
N LEU A 35 -7.84 -29.53 -0.03
CA LEU A 35 -8.99 -28.65 -0.26
C LEU A 35 -9.92 -29.21 -1.36
N VAL A 36 -9.33 -29.62 -2.48
CA VAL A 36 -10.11 -30.17 -3.61
C VAL A 36 -10.76 -31.50 -3.22
N ILE A 37 -10.04 -32.41 -2.54
CA ILE A 37 -10.61 -33.68 -2.10
C ILE A 37 -11.75 -33.46 -1.10
N ALA A 38 -11.54 -32.62 -0.08
CA ALA A 38 -12.54 -32.30 0.91
C ALA A 38 -13.77 -31.63 0.28
N GLY A 39 -13.56 -30.72 -0.66
CA GLY A 39 -14.65 -30.06 -1.39
C GLY A 39 -15.43 -30.99 -2.31
N LEU A 40 -14.73 -31.91 -3.01
CA LEU A 40 -15.40 -32.94 -3.81
C LEU A 40 -16.22 -33.91 -2.93
N ALA A 41 -15.66 -34.34 -1.81
CA ALA A 41 -16.38 -35.17 -0.83
C ALA A 41 -17.62 -34.45 -0.29
N ASN A 42 -17.49 -33.18 0.07
CA ASN A 42 -18.58 -32.33 0.55
C ASN A 42 -19.67 -32.18 -0.53
N ALA A 43 -19.30 -31.83 -1.76
CA ALA A 43 -20.24 -31.66 -2.87
C ALA A 43 -20.94 -32.97 -3.24
N GLY A 44 -20.20 -34.11 -3.27
CA GLY A 44 -20.75 -35.45 -3.55
C GLY A 44 -21.69 -35.93 -2.44
N ALA A 45 -21.32 -35.80 -1.17
CA ALA A 45 -22.19 -36.13 -0.04
C ALA A 45 -23.51 -35.37 -0.08
N GLY A 46 -23.50 -34.15 -0.57
CA GLY A 46 -24.72 -33.39 -0.77
C GLY A 46 -25.66 -33.88 -1.85
N LEU A 47 -25.28 -34.83 -2.70
CA LEU A 47 -26.18 -35.49 -3.65
C LEU A 47 -26.97 -36.65 -3.02
N VAL A 48 -26.53 -37.15 -1.85
CA VAL A 48 -27.13 -38.29 -1.13
C VAL A 48 -28.58 -37.98 -0.70
N GLY A 49 -28.87 -36.76 -0.24
CA GLY A 49 -30.21 -36.35 0.15
C GLY A 49 -31.24 -36.45 -1.01
N PRO A 50 -30.98 -35.74 -2.14
CA PRO A 50 -31.77 -35.88 -3.35
C PRO A 50 -31.94 -37.33 -3.82
N TRP A 51 -30.85 -38.12 -3.83
CA TRP A 51 -30.89 -39.55 -4.21
C TRP A 51 -31.78 -40.36 -3.25
N ALA A 52 -31.67 -40.19 -1.94
CA ALA A 52 -32.47 -40.90 -0.97
C ALA A 52 -33.98 -40.60 -1.13
N ILE A 53 -34.34 -39.33 -1.39
CA ILE A 53 -35.74 -38.95 -1.66
C ILE A 53 -36.23 -39.61 -2.94
N GLY A 54 -35.44 -39.59 -4.04
CA GLY A 54 -35.83 -40.25 -5.27
C GLY A 54 -36.05 -41.74 -5.11
N ARG A 55 -35.16 -42.40 -4.34
CA ARG A 55 -35.30 -43.83 -4.06
C ARG A 55 -36.56 -44.14 -3.23
N LEU A 56 -36.90 -43.32 -2.27
CA LEU A 56 -38.15 -43.43 -1.51
C LEU A 56 -39.39 -43.26 -2.41
N VAL A 57 -39.34 -42.33 -3.37
CA VAL A 57 -40.44 -42.11 -4.34
C VAL A 57 -40.67 -43.33 -5.21
N ASP A 58 -39.64 -44.05 -5.63
CA ASP A 58 -39.77 -45.22 -6.49
C ASP A 58 -40.17 -46.49 -5.72
N GLU A 59 -39.53 -46.77 -4.59
CA GLU A 59 -39.63 -48.06 -3.92
C GLU A 59 -40.77 -48.16 -2.87
N LEU A 60 -41.18 -47.01 -2.24
CA LEU A 60 -42.29 -47.04 -1.27
C LEU A 60 -43.63 -47.43 -1.89
N PRO A 61 -44.04 -46.90 -3.07
CA PRO A 61 -45.27 -47.32 -3.73
C PRO A 61 -45.21 -48.76 -4.23
N ALA A 62 -43.99 -49.29 -4.46
CA ALA A 62 -43.74 -50.68 -4.85
C ALA A 62 -43.82 -51.66 -3.68
N GLY A 63 -44.10 -51.20 -2.44
CA GLY A 63 -44.28 -52.04 -1.25
C GLY A 63 -43.03 -52.26 -0.43
N ALA A 64 -42.01 -51.39 -0.55
CA ALA A 64 -40.80 -51.48 0.28
C ALA A 64 -41.12 -51.28 1.75
N GLY A 65 -40.51 -52.07 2.61
CA GLY A 65 -40.69 -52.03 4.07
C GLY A 65 -39.93 -50.86 4.73
N PRO A 66 -40.10 -50.70 6.08
CA PRO A 66 -39.49 -49.64 6.84
C PRO A 66 -37.95 -49.66 6.79
N GLU A 67 -37.35 -50.80 6.43
CA GLU A 67 -35.89 -50.94 6.26
C GLU A 67 -35.30 -49.97 5.23
N LEU A 68 -36.05 -49.66 4.17
CA LEU A 68 -35.68 -48.68 3.16
C LEU A 68 -35.55 -47.28 3.77
N VAL A 69 -36.52 -46.88 4.61
CA VAL A 69 -36.54 -45.58 5.26
C VAL A 69 -35.31 -45.44 6.19
N TRP A 70 -35.05 -46.49 6.98
CA TRP A 70 -33.87 -46.49 7.84
C TRP A 70 -32.55 -46.44 7.04
N THR A 71 -32.44 -47.16 5.95
CA THR A 71 -31.26 -47.15 5.07
C THR A 71 -31.04 -45.74 4.50
N CYS A 72 -32.08 -45.10 3.98
CA CYS A 72 -32.01 -43.73 3.47
C CYS A 72 -31.66 -42.72 4.58
N ALA A 73 -32.28 -42.85 5.77
CA ALA A 73 -31.99 -41.99 6.91
C ALA A 73 -30.54 -42.11 7.37
N ILE A 74 -30.00 -43.32 7.46
CA ILE A 74 -28.60 -43.55 7.84
C ILE A 74 -27.65 -42.98 6.78
N ALA A 75 -27.95 -43.20 5.48
CA ALA A 75 -27.17 -42.66 4.36
C ALA A 75 -27.10 -41.12 4.42
N VAL A 76 -28.24 -40.45 4.66
CA VAL A 76 -28.31 -38.99 4.81
C VAL A 76 -27.56 -38.54 6.05
N ALA A 77 -27.65 -39.24 7.18
CA ALA A 77 -26.90 -38.93 8.40
C ALA A 77 -25.38 -39.02 8.17
N ILE A 78 -24.92 -40.11 7.52
CA ILE A 78 -23.51 -40.27 7.18
C ILE A 78 -23.05 -39.15 6.22
N ALA A 79 -23.86 -38.85 5.20
CA ALA A 79 -23.57 -37.75 4.28
C ALA A 79 -23.49 -36.40 5.00
N GLY A 80 -24.34 -36.14 5.97
CA GLY A 80 -24.31 -34.94 6.83
C GLY A 80 -22.99 -34.85 7.62
N ILE A 81 -22.51 -35.96 8.17
CA ILE A 81 -21.22 -36.03 8.87
C ILE A 81 -20.08 -35.76 7.89
N VAL A 82 -20.09 -36.38 6.71
CA VAL A 82 -19.07 -36.13 5.65
C VAL A 82 -19.07 -34.67 5.22
N MET A 83 -20.24 -34.06 5.07
CA MET A 83 -20.36 -32.65 4.75
C MET A 83 -19.78 -31.76 5.84
N ALA A 84 -20.10 -32.00 7.11
CA ALA A 84 -19.60 -31.24 8.23
C ALA A 84 -18.05 -31.32 8.34
N VAL A 85 -17.51 -32.55 8.25
CA VAL A 85 -16.05 -32.79 8.28
C VAL A 85 -15.38 -32.20 7.03
N GLY A 86 -15.98 -32.40 5.85
CA GLY A 86 -15.45 -31.86 4.59
C GLY A 86 -15.39 -30.33 4.58
N THR A 87 -16.44 -29.66 5.08
CA THR A 87 -16.47 -28.20 5.23
C THR A 87 -15.41 -27.71 6.20
N TRP A 88 -15.24 -28.37 7.36
CA TRP A 88 -14.23 -28.04 8.33
C TRP A 88 -12.80 -28.20 7.78
N ILE A 89 -12.50 -29.35 7.16
CA ILE A 89 -11.20 -29.63 6.54
C ILE A 89 -10.93 -28.63 5.40
N GLY A 90 -11.95 -28.37 4.56
CA GLY A 90 -11.83 -27.42 3.44
C GLY A 90 -11.50 -26.00 3.91
N ALA A 91 -12.22 -25.51 4.93
CA ALA A 91 -11.98 -24.20 5.51
C ALA A 91 -10.59 -24.12 6.14
N TRP A 92 -10.17 -25.17 6.86
CA TRP A 92 -8.84 -25.24 7.47
C TRP A 92 -7.72 -25.28 6.42
N ALA A 93 -7.85 -26.12 5.38
CA ALA A 93 -6.89 -26.21 4.29
C ALA A 93 -6.76 -24.87 3.56
N LEU A 94 -7.89 -24.21 3.27
CA LEU A 94 -7.90 -22.91 2.61
C LEU A 94 -7.24 -21.82 3.47
N ALA A 95 -7.48 -21.80 4.78
CA ALA A 95 -6.80 -20.88 5.69
C ALA A 95 -5.28 -21.09 5.68
N ARG A 96 -4.82 -22.36 5.62
CA ARG A 96 -3.39 -22.72 5.51
C ARG A 96 -2.77 -22.33 4.17
N ILE A 97 -3.56 -22.13 3.13
CA ILE A 97 -3.10 -21.62 1.83
C ILE A 97 -3.11 -20.10 1.83
N ALA A 98 -4.26 -19.50 2.15
CA ALA A 98 -4.53 -18.10 1.89
C ALA A 98 -3.81 -17.16 2.86
N MET A 99 -3.85 -17.43 4.18
CA MET A 99 -3.30 -16.51 5.18
C MET A 99 -1.78 -16.32 5.06
N PRO A 100 -0.96 -17.38 4.89
CA PRO A 100 0.47 -17.18 4.68
C PRO A 100 0.81 -16.47 3.37
N VAL A 101 0.04 -16.72 2.28
CA VAL A 101 0.25 -16.02 1.00
C VAL A 101 -0.02 -14.52 1.15
N VAL A 102 -1.09 -14.14 1.86
CA VAL A 102 -1.41 -12.73 2.13
C VAL A 102 -0.33 -12.09 3.00
N ALA A 103 0.15 -12.81 4.03
CA ALA A 103 1.22 -12.32 4.91
C ALA A 103 2.54 -12.11 4.14
N GLU A 104 2.96 -13.09 3.32
CA GLU A 104 4.16 -12.98 2.49
C GLU A 104 4.07 -11.82 1.50
N LEU A 105 2.92 -11.67 0.80
CA LEU A 105 2.68 -10.53 -0.09
C LEU A 105 2.76 -9.19 0.63
N ARG A 106 2.16 -9.10 1.82
CA ARG A 106 2.17 -7.87 2.61
C ARG A 106 3.59 -7.49 3.02
N THR A 107 4.37 -8.45 3.51
CA THR A 107 5.77 -8.22 3.89
C THR A 107 6.59 -7.79 2.69
N GLU A 108 6.43 -8.45 1.54
CA GLU A 108 7.18 -8.14 0.32
C GLU A 108 6.83 -6.75 -0.24
N VAL A 109 5.55 -6.33 -0.16
CA VAL A 109 5.15 -4.99 -0.57
C VAL A 109 5.73 -3.93 0.36
N VAL A 110 5.75 -4.16 1.67
CA VAL A 110 6.35 -3.22 2.64
C VAL A 110 7.85 -3.11 2.40
N ASP A 111 8.54 -4.24 2.26
CA ASP A 111 9.97 -4.28 1.96
C ASP A 111 10.30 -3.56 0.66
N SER A 112 9.55 -3.85 -0.41
CA SER A 112 9.67 -3.17 -1.69
C SER A 112 9.38 -1.67 -1.59
N ALA A 113 8.38 -1.27 -0.81
CA ALA A 113 8.01 0.12 -0.61
C ALA A 113 9.12 0.92 0.08
N LEU A 114 9.80 0.30 1.06
CA LEU A 114 10.92 0.94 1.78
C LEU A 114 12.18 1.07 0.91
N THR A 115 12.31 0.27 -0.15
CA THR A 115 13.46 0.32 -1.07
C THR A 115 13.21 1.19 -2.32
N LEU A 116 11.98 1.74 -2.48
CA LEU A 116 11.68 2.67 -3.57
C LEU A 116 12.43 3.98 -3.40
N ASP A 117 12.86 4.56 -4.53
CA ASP A 117 13.50 5.87 -4.59
C ASP A 117 12.58 6.95 -3.99
N SER A 118 13.12 7.75 -3.06
CA SER A 118 12.41 8.85 -2.39
C SER A 118 11.78 9.83 -3.39
N GLN A 119 12.46 10.13 -4.50
CA GLN A 119 11.94 11.00 -5.56
C GLN A 119 10.67 10.41 -6.20
N ARG A 120 10.62 9.09 -6.36
CA ARG A 120 9.45 8.40 -6.91
C ARG A 120 8.26 8.47 -5.96
N ILE A 121 8.52 8.30 -4.67
CA ILE A 121 7.50 8.42 -3.62
C ILE A 121 6.94 9.84 -3.55
N GLU A 122 7.80 10.87 -3.61
CA GLU A 122 7.38 12.27 -3.62
C GLU A 122 6.49 12.61 -4.83
N ARG A 123 6.83 12.10 -6.04
CA ARG A 123 6.04 12.32 -7.27
C ARG A 123 4.67 11.63 -7.25
N THR A 124 4.59 10.44 -6.69
CA THR A 124 3.34 9.66 -6.64
C THR A 124 2.48 9.99 -5.43
N GLY A 125 3.08 10.58 -4.40
CA GLY A 125 2.46 10.86 -3.11
C GLY A 125 2.45 9.63 -2.18
N THR A 126 2.81 9.86 -0.93
CA THR A 126 2.83 8.82 0.13
C THR A 126 1.47 8.17 0.34
N GLY A 127 0.38 8.87 0.03
CA GLY A 127 -0.99 8.38 0.19
C GLY A 127 -1.33 7.16 -0.67
N ASP A 128 -0.85 7.07 -1.93
CA ASP A 128 -1.09 5.89 -2.79
C ASP A 128 -0.34 4.67 -2.23
N LEU A 129 0.89 4.85 -1.76
CA LEU A 129 1.69 3.78 -1.16
C LEU A 129 1.05 3.25 0.12
N VAL A 130 0.66 4.15 1.04
CA VAL A 130 -0.05 3.81 2.28
C VAL A 130 -1.35 3.06 1.97
N SER A 131 -2.13 3.52 1.00
CA SER A 131 -3.36 2.84 0.57
C SER A 131 -3.09 1.43 0.03
N ARG A 132 -2.01 1.20 -0.73
CA ARG A 132 -1.63 -0.12 -1.24
C ARG A 132 -1.19 -1.07 -0.11
N VAL A 133 -0.42 -0.58 0.85
CA VAL A 133 0.05 -1.37 1.99
C VAL A 133 -1.10 -1.70 2.96
N THR A 134 -2.04 -0.76 3.20
CA THR A 134 -3.11 -0.92 4.17
C THR A 134 -4.40 -1.42 3.54
N ASP A 135 -5.05 -0.63 2.68
CA ASP A 135 -6.38 -0.92 2.14
C ASP A 135 -6.38 -2.08 1.15
N ASP A 136 -5.42 -2.13 0.21
CA ASP A 136 -5.35 -3.21 -0.76
C ASP A 136 -4.98 -4.54 -0.10
N SER A 137 -4.05 -4.53 0.86
CA SER A 137 -3.70 -5.68 1.67
C SER A 137 -4.90 -6.20 2.47
N ARG A 138 -5.70 -5.29 3.07
CA ARG A 138 -6.94 -5.65 3.78
C ARG A 138 -7.97 -6.27 2.85
N LYS A 139 -8.22 -5.68 1.66
CA LYS A 139 -9.16 -6.21 0.67
C LYS A 139 -8.78 -7.61 0.18
N ILE A 140 -7.50 -7.86 -0.04
CA ILE A 140 -7.01 -9.19 -0.40
C ILE A 140 -7.20 -10.17 0.76
N GLY A 141 -6.91 -9.75 1.99
CA GLY A 141 -7.15 -10.56 3.19
C GLY A 141 -8.62 -10.93 3.39
N GLU A 142 -9.54 -9.96 3.24
CA GLU A 142 -10.98 -10.18 3.30
C GLU A 142 -11.46 -11.13 2.17
N ALA A 143 -10.99 -10.90 0.95
CA ALA A 143 -11.31 -11.78 -0.17
C ALA A 143 -10.78 -13.20 0.05
N ALA A 144 -9.57 -13.36 0.57
CA ALA A 144 -8.98 -14.65 0.88
C ALA A 144 -9.73 -15.39 2.01
N GLY A 145 -10.21 -14.66 3.02
CA GLY A 145 -10.92 -15.24 4.18
C GLY A 145 -12.40 -15.50 3.98
N GLN A 146 -13.09 -14.69 3.17
CA GLN A 146 -14.56 -14.72 3.07
C GLN A 146 -15.05 -15.06 1.65
N VAL A 147 -14.42 -14.50 0.61
CA VAL A 147 -14.90 -14.65 -0.77
C VAL A 147 -14.39 -15.94 -1.40
N LEU A 148 -13.10 -16.21 -1.28
CA LEU A 148 -12.46 -17.37 -1.89
C LEU A 148 -13.04 -18.71 -1.42
N PRO A 149 -13.37 -18.94 -0.13
CA PRO A 149 -14.06 -20.14 0.31
C PRO A 149 -15.37 -20.37 -0.43
N LEU A 150 -16.22 -19.34 -0.49
CA LEU A 150 -17.53 -19.42 -1.15
C LEU A 150 -17.42 -19.66 -2.66
N VAL A 151 -16.42 -19.05 -3.31
CA VAL A 151 -16.18 -19.26 -4.76
C VAL A 151 -15.73 -20.70 -5.01
N VAL A 152 -14.78 -21.22 -4.23
CA VAL A 152 -14.27 -22.60 -4.39
C VAL A 152 -15.38 -23.61 -4.13
N GLU A 153 -16.11 -23.47 -3.02
CA GLU A 153 -17.24 -24.33 -2.68
C GLU A 153 -18.31 -24.31 -3.77
N SER A 154 -18.74 -23.11 -4.19
CA SER A 154 -19.76 -22.95 -5.23
C SER A 154 -19.34 -23.60 -6.55
N LEU A 155 -18.08 -23.45 -6.96
CA LEU A 155 -17.56 -24.05 -8.18
C LEU A 155 -17.58 -25.57 -8.11
N LEU A 156 -17.12 -26.15 -6.98
CA LEU A 156 -17.12 -27.60 -6.78
C LEU A 156 -18.53 -28.17 -6.73
N VAL A 157 -19.46 -27.51 -6.05
CA VAL A 157 -20.88 -27.92 -6.01
C VAL A 157 -21.49 -27.88 -7.41
N VAL A 158 -21.24 -26.84 -8.20
CA VAL A 158 -21.72 -26.73 -9.58
C VAL A 158 -21.18 -27.87 -10.44
N VAL A 159 -19.89 -28.12 -10.40
CA VAL A 159 -19.26 -29.18 -11.19
C VAL A 159 -19.79 -30.56 -10.81
N VAL A 160 -19.75 -30.90 -9.50
CA VAL A 160 -20.21 -32.22 -9.03
C VAL A 160 -21.70 -32.42 -9.28
N SER A 161 -22.54 -31.41 -9.07
CA SER A 161 -23.98 -31.50 -9.32
C SER A 161 -24.31 -31.63 -10.84
N ALA A 162 -23.56 -30.96 -11.71
CA ALA A 162 -23.71 -31.12 -13.16
C ALA A 162 -23.37 -32.54 -13.62
N PHE A 163 -22.28 -33.11 -13.12
CA PHE A 163 -21.94 -34.52 -13.37
C PHE A 163 -22.98 -35.48 -12.75
N GLY A 164 -23.43 -35.22 -11.52
CA GLY A 164 -24.48 -35.99 -10.85
C GLY A 164 -25.78 -36.00 -11.64
N LEU A 165 -26.23 -34.85 -12.16
CA LEU A 165 -27.41 -34.73 -13.00
C LEU A 165 -27.26 -35.54 -14.30
N ALA A 166 -26.11 -35.45 -14.96
CA ALA A 166 -25.84 -36.24 -16.18
C ALA A 166 -25.76 -37.75 -15.91
N ALA A 167 -25.31 -38.16 -14.72
CA ALA A 167 -25.20 -39.56 -14.32
C ALA A 167 -26.56 -40.20 -13.97
N ILE A 168 -27.54 -39.41 -13.50
CA ILE A 168 -28.92 -39.88 -13.24
C ILE A 168 -29.61 -40.21 -14.56
N ASP A 169 -29.69 -39.25 -15.46
CA ASP A 169 -30.17 -39.37 -16.83
C ASP A 169 -29.59 -38.24 -17.68
N TRP A 170 -28.83 -38.58 -18.70
CA TRP A 170 -28.16 -37.60 -19.55
C TRP A 170 -29.17 -36.67 -20.28
N ARG A 171 -30.40 -37.16 -20.55
CA ARG A 171 -31.47 -36.38 -21.18
C ARG A 171 -31.98 -35.30 -20.23
N LEU A 172 -32.17 -35.63 -18.95
CA LEU A 172 -32.50 -34.66 -17.92
C LEU A 172 -31.35 -33.68 -17.71
N GLY A 173 -30.09 -34.15 -17.83
CA GLY A 173 -28.89 -33.28 -17.83
C GLY A 173 -28.90 -32.26 -18.96
N LEU A 174 -29.34 -32.64 -20.16
CA LEU A 174 -29.48 -31.73 -21.31
C LEU A 174 -30.51 -30.61 -21.06
N THR A 175 -31.60 -30.88 -20.34
CA THR A 175 -32.55 -29.81 -19.96
C THR A 175 -31.90 -28.77 -19.05
N GLY A 176 -30.96 -29.17 -18.18
CA GLY A 176 -30.18 -28.28 -17.34
C GLY A 176 -29.28 -27.33 -18.12
N LEU A 177 -28.82 -27.71 -19.33
CA LEU A 177 -28.01 -26.83 -20.18
C LEU A 177 -28.74 -25.55 -20.63
N VAL A 178 -30.07 -25.55 -20.63
CA VAL A 178 -30.88 -24.36 -20.92
C VAL A 178 -30.65 -23.26 -19.89
N ALA A 179 -30.20 -23.61 -18.69
CA ALA A 179 -29.79 -22.64 -17.68
C ALA A 179 -28.60 -21.76 -18.14
N ILE A 180 -27.66 -22.35 -18.90
CA ILE A 180 -26.41 -21.66 -19.30
C ILE A 180 -26.71 -20.37 -20.09
N PRO A 181 -27.47 -20.35 -21.18
CA PRO A 181 -27.78 -19.11 -21.89
C PRO A 181 -28.57 -18.12 -21.03
N MET A 182 -29.45 -18.59 -20.14
CA MET A 182 -30.22 -17.69 -19.26
C MET A 182 -29.33 -17.00 -18.22
N TYR A 183 -28.42 -17.74 -17.59
CA TYR A 183 -27.44 -17.16 -16.69
C TYR A 183 -26.45 -16.26 -17.44
N TRP A 184 -26.00 -16.65 -18.63
CA TRP A 184 -25.13 -15.82 -19.45
C TRP A 184 -25.78 -14.48 -19.83
N LEU A 185 -27.08 -14.50 -20.22
CA LEU A 185 -27.85 -13.28 -20.50
C LEU A 185 -28.00 -12.41 -19.25
N THR A 186 -28.21 -13.02 -18.09
CA THR A 186 -28.26 -12.29 -16.80
C THR A 186 -26.92 -11.64 -16.51
N LEU A 187 -25.83 -12.37 -16.66
CA LEU A 187 -24.47 -11.87 -16.41
C LEU A 187 -24.08 -10.77 -17.40
N ARG A 188 -24.38 -10.95 -18.69
CA ARG A 188 -24.19 -9.94 -19.74
C ARG A 188 -24.97 -8.64 -19.47
N TRP A 189 -26.11 -8.74 -18.84
CA TRP A 189 -26.90 -7.57 -18.43
C TRP A 189 -26.35 -6.93 -17.16
N TYR A 190 -25.91 -7.75 -16.19
CA TYR A 190 -25.47 -7.32 -14.86
C TYR A 190 -24.11 -6.61 -14.90
N LEU A 191 -23.10 -7.24 -15.49
CA LEU A 191 -21.70 -6.79 -15.41
C LEU A 191 -21.46 -5.35 -15.91
N PRO A 192 -21.97 -4.92 -17.07
CA PRO A 192 -21.72 -3.54 -17.54
C PRO A 192 -22.43 -2.47 -16.70
N ARG A 193 -23.43 -2.86 -15.92
CA ARG A 193 -24.26 -1.96 -15.11
C ARG A 193 -23.85 -1.93 -13.65
N SER A 194 -23.26 -3.01 -13.13
CA SER A 194 -22.86 -3.09 -11.72
C SER A 194 -21.76 -2.09 -11.40
N GLU A 195 -20.72 -2.02 -12.22
CA GLU A 195 -19.55 -1.17 -11.96
C GLU A 195 -19.90 0.32 -11.76
N PRO A 196 -20.63 1.00 -12.68
CA PRO A 196 -20.96 2.42 -12.49
C PRO A 196 -21.87 2.65 -11.28
N ILE A 197 -22.86 1.77 -11.03
CA ILE A 197 -23.80 1.89 -9.92
C ILE A 197 -23.07 1.79 -8.57
N TYR A 198 -22.20 0.78 -8.39
CA TYR A 198 -21.42 0.62 -7.18
C TYR A 198 -20.35 1.71 -7.01
N LYS A 199 -19.78 2.22 -8.11
CA LYS A 199 -18.82 3.34 -8.07
C LYS A 199 -19.50 4.61 -7.57
N GLU A 200 -20.71 4.90 -8.04
CA GLU A 200 -21.46 6.08 -7.62
C GLU A 200 -21.89 5.98 -6.16
N GLU A 201 -22.38 4.83 -5.72
CA GLU A 201 -22.71 4.56 -4.32
C GLU A 201 -21.49 4.79 -3.41
N ARG A 202 -20.34 4.18 -3.72
CA ARG A 202 -19.10 4.36 -2.95
C ARG A 202 -18.65 5.82 -2.90
N ALA A 203 -18.76 6.54 -4.01
CA ALA A 203 -18.45 7.97 -4.05
C ALA A 203 -19.39 8.80 -3.15
N ALA A 204 -20.68 8.46 -3.10
CA ALA A 204 -21.64 9.11 -2.23
C ALA A 204 -21.34 8.85 -0.73
N PHE A 205 -21.00 7.61 -0.38
CA PHE A 205 -20.53 7.27 0.99
C PHE A 205 -19.26 8.04 1.36
N GLY A 206 -18.31 8.15 0.44
CA GLY A 206 -17.08 8.94 0.65
C GLY A 206 -17.39 10.42 0.88
N ARG A 207 -18.26 11.02 0.07
CA ARG A 207 -18.72 12.42 0.26
C ARG A 207 -19.43 12.62 1.61
N ARG A 208 -20.29 11.67 2.01
CA ARG A 208 -20.95 11.70 3.32
C ARG A 208 -19.94 11.64 4.46
N ALA A 209 -18.99 10.70 4.40
CA ALA A 209 -17.95 10.55 5.41
C ALA A 209 -17.07 11.82 5.52
N GLY A 210 -16.66 12.40 4.38
CA GLY A 210 -15.90 13.64 4.34
C GLY A 210 -16.65 14.82 4.96
N ARG A 211 -17.97 14.93 4.73
CA ARG A 211 -18.80 15.96 5.36
C ARG A 211 -18.93 15.77 6.88
N LEU A 212 -19.14 14.53 7.33
CA LEU A 212 -19.18 14.21 8.76
C LEU A 212 -17.86 14.54 9.45
N LEU A 213 -16.75 14.11 8.87
CA LEU A 213 -15.43 14.37 9.42
C LEU A 213 -15.12 15.86 9.46
N GLY A 214 -15.39 16.59 8.35
CA GLY A 214 -15.20 18.03 8.29
C GLY A 214 -16.07 18.79 9.29
N GLY A 215 -17.32 18.37 9.50
CA GLY A 215 -18.21 18.93 10.52
C GLY A 215 -17.71 18.69 11.95
N LEU A 216 -17.19 17.49 12.24
CA LEU A 216 -16.65 17.16 13.56
C LEU A 216 -15.34 17.88 13.85
N THR A 217 -14.38 17.85 12.91
CA THR A 217 -13.08 18.53 13.08
C THR A 217 -13.22 20.05 13.09
N GLY A 218 -14.11 20.59 12.25
CA GLY A 218 -14.44 22.02 12.20
C GLY A 218 -15.46 22.49 13.24
N GLY A 219 -15.86 21.66 14.20
CA GLY A 219 -16.95 21.95 15.14
C GLY A 219 -16.75 23.22 15.96
N ALA A 220 -15.52 23.56 16.33
CA ALA A 220 -15.20 24.82 17.01
C ALA A 220 -15.49 26.04 16.11
N THR A 221 -15.08 25.97 14.86
CA THR A 221 -15.31 27.02 13.86
C THR A 221 -16.80 27.18 13.56
N LEU A 222 -17.52 26.06 13.37
CA LEU A 222 -18.97 26.10 13.13
C LEU A 222 -19.71 26.80 14.29
N ARG A 223 -19.34 26.50 15.53
CA ARG A 223 -19.90 27.14 16.72
C ARG A 223 -19.58 28.64 16.79
N ALA A 224 -18.32 29.01 16.48
CA ALA A 224 -17.91 30.42 16.48
C ALA A 224 -18.73 31.27 15.52
N TYR A 225 -19.16 30.69 14.38
CA TYR A 225 -19.95 31.37 13.36
C TYR A 225 -21.45 31.04 13.38
N ARG A 226 -21.93 30.25 14.37
CA ARG A 226 -23.33 29.76 14.46
C ARG A 226 -23.81 29.07 13.18
N ALA A 227 -22.92 28.30 12.54
CA ALA A 227 -23.17 27.67 11.23
C ALA A 227 -23.59 26.19 11.32
N GLU A 228 -23.78 25.64 12.53
CA GLU A 228 -24.07 24.20 12.79
C GLU A 228 -25.31 23.72 12.05
N ALA A 229 -26.41 24.51 12.09
CA ALA A 229 -27.67 24.17 11.42
C ALA A 229 -27.50 24.09 9.89
N GLY A 230 -26.62 24.91 9.32
CA GLY A 230 -26.28 24.89 7.89
C GLY A 230 -25.51 23.61 7.52
N GLU A 231 -24.51 23.25 8.30
CA GLU A 231 -23.71 22.05 8.05
C GLU A 231 -24.52 20.77 8.31
N MET A 232 -25.39 20.75 9.33
CA MET A 232 -26.29 19.62 9.57
C MET A 232 -27.19 19.35 8.36
N ARG A 233 -27.79 20.38 7.74
CA ARG A 233 -28.58 20.21 6.51
C ARG A 233 -27.76 19.65 5.35
N ARG A 234 -26.48 20.02 5.23
CA ARG A 234 -25.57 19.47 4.20
C ARG A 234 -25.24 18.01 4.46
N ILE A 235 -25.02 17.64 5.73
CA ILE A 235 -24.80 16.25 6.16
C ILE A 235 -26.06 15.41 5.89
N ASP A 236 -27.24 15.91 6.24
CA ASP A 236 -28.52 15.24 5.98
C ASP A 236 -28.75 15.01 4.48
N SER A 237 -28.51 16.03 3.67
CA SER A 237 -28.64 15.93 2.21
C SER A 237 -27.67 14.91 1.62
N ALA A 238 -26.40 14.88 2.06
CA ALA A 238 -25.41 13.89 1.63
C ALA A 238 -25.78 12.46 2.09
N SER A 239 -26.35 12.34 3.30
CA SER A 239 -26.84 11.07 3.86
C SER A 239 -28.06 10.55 3.13
N ALA A 240 -29.02 11.43 2.80
CA ALA A 240 -30.20 11.10 2.00
C ALA A 240 -29.78 10.60 0.60
N HIS A 241 -28.86 11.31 -0.06
CA HIS A 241 -28.36 10.91 -1.38
C HIS A 241 -27.65 9.54 -1.33
N ALA A 242 -26.80 9.30 -0.34
CA ALA A 242 -26.14 8.00 -0.17
C ALA A 242 -27.16 6.87 0.09
N ARG A 243 -28.19 7.13 0.93
CA ARG A 243 -29.29 6.18 1.18
C ARG A 243 -30.04 5.85 -0.11
N ASP A 244 -30.40 6.85 -0.90
CA ASP A 244 -31.20 6.66 -2.12
C ASP A 244 -30.44 5.84 -3.16
N LEU A 245 -29.13 6.08 -3.29
CA LEU A 245 -28.25 5.23 -4.12
C LEU A 245 -28.15 3.79 -3.60
N SER A 246 -28.06 3.58 -2.28
CA SER A 246 -28.09 2.22 -1.71
C SER A 246 -29.42 1.49 -1.99
N ILE A 247 -30.55 2.22 -1.97
CA ILE A 247 -31.84 1.66 -2.37
C ILE A 247 -31.83 1.28 -3.85
N ASP A 248 -31.22 2.09 -4.72
CA ASP A 248 -31.14 1.78 -6.15
C ASP A 248 -30.20 0.58 -6.42
N VAL A 249 -29.07 0.46 -5.68
CA VAL A 249 -28.23 -0.76 -5.67
C VAL A 249 -29.05 -1.98 -5.26
N PHE A 250 -29.80 -1.87 -4.16
CA PHE A 250 -30.66 -2.98 -3.70
C PHE A 250 -31.71 -3.38 -4.76
N ARG A 251 -32.37 -2.41 -5.38
CA ARG A 251 -33.32 -2.66 -6.48
C ARG A 251 -32.65 -3.34 -7.68
N PHE A 252 -31.43 -2.88 -8.04
CA PHE A 252 -30.66 -3.46 -9.13
C PHE A 252 -30.30 -4.93 -8.85
N VAL A 253 -29.79 -5.23 -7.66
CA VAL A 253 -29.46 -6.59 -7.21
C VAL A 253 -30.69 -7.47 -7.16
N THR A 254 -31.81 -6.99 -6.62
CA THR A 254 -33.09 -7.71 -6.58
C THR A 254 -33.61 -8.06 -7.99
N ARG A 255 -33.40 -7.17 -8.97
CA ARG A 255 -33.73 -7.48 -10.37
C ARG A 255 -32.86 -8.60 -10.95
N ALA A 256 -31.56 -8.64 -10.57
CA ALA A 256 -30.66 -9.72 -10.97
C ALA A 256 -31.11 -11.06 -10.38
N PHE A 257 -31.42 -11.11 -9.09
CA PHE A 257 -31.96 -12.29 -8.42
C PHE A 257 -33.31 -12.72 -9.04
N GLY A 258 -34.20 -11.78 -9.36
CA GLY A 258 -35.45 -12.09 -10.04
C GLY A 258 -35.26 -12.72 -11.44
N ARG A 259 -34.15 -12.38 -12.15
CA ARG A 259 -33.78 -13.04 -13.40
C ARG A 259 -33.28 -14.46 -13.17
N ASN A 260 -32.46 -14.66 -12.12
CA ASN A 260 -31.99 -15.98 -11.74
C ASN A 260 -33.15 -16.89 -11.33
N ASN A 261 -34.08 -16.40 -10.51
CA ASN A 261 -35.29 -17.17 -10.10
C ASN A 261 -36.17 -17.57 -11.28
N ARG A 262 -36.30 -16.69 -12.30
CA ARG A 262 -37.00 -17.05 -13.53
C ARG A 262 -36.27 -18.13 -14.33
N ALA A 263 -34.95 -18.07 -14.40
CA ALA A 263 -34.15 -19.11 -15.06
C ALA A 263 -34.34 -20.46 -14.37
N GLU A 264 -34.32 -20.48 -13.02
CA GLU A 264 -34.61 -21.67 -12.23
C GLU A 264 -36.02 -22.23 -12.55
N ALA A 265 -37.03 -21.38 -12.44
CA ALA A 265 -38.41 -21.80 -12.68
C ALA A 265 -38.62 -22.40 -14.09
N VAL A 266 -38.04 -21.76 -15.13
CA VAL A 266 -38.12 -22.25 -16.51
C VAL A 266 -37.42 -23.60 -16.64
N VAL A 267 -36.23 -23.77 -16.14
CA VAL A 267 -35.47 -25.02 -16.28
C VAL A 267 -36.09 -26.14 -15.45
N LEU A 268 -36.55 -25.85 -14.21
CA LEU A 268 -37.31 -26.84 -13.42
C LEU A 268 -38.58 -27.29 -14.13
N SER A 269 -39.32 -26.34 -14.71
CA SER A 269 -40.53 -26.68 -15.49
C SER A 269 -40.20 -27.56 -16.69
N LEU A 270 -39.13 -27.22 -17.45
CA LEU A 270 -38.68 -28.04 -18.58
C LEU A 270 -38.21 -29.43 -18.14
N LEU A 271 -37.48 -29.52 -17.02
CA LEU A 271 -37.03 -30.79 -16.46
C LEU A 271 -38.20 -31.66 -16.02
N LEU A 272 -39.22 -31.08 -15.38
CA LEU A 272 -40.42 -31.80 -14.98
C LEU A 272 -41.25 -32.25 -16.19
N ILE A 273 -41.42 -31.42 -17.22
CA ILE A 273 -42.13 -31.80 -18.47
C ILE A 273 -41.37 -32.92 -19.18
N ALA A 274 -40.07 -32.79 -19.38
CA ALA A 274 -39.25 -33.83 -20.00
C ALA A 274 -39.23 -35.11 -19.14
N GLY A 275 -39.11 -34.97 -17.84
CA GLY A 275 -39.15 -36.06 -16.88
C GLY A 275 -40.49 -36.80 -16.90
N PHE A 276 -41.61 -36.08 -16.90
CA PHE A 276 -42.93 -36.68 -17.06
C PHE A 276 -43.03 -37.50 -18.36
N ALA A 277 -42.56 -36.93 -19.48
CA ALA A 277 -42.58 -37.65 -20.76
C ALA A 277 -41.73 -38.93 -20.70
N LEU A 278 -40.51 -38.87 -20.13
CA LEU A 278 -39.64 -40.05 -20.00
C LEU A 278 -40.27 -41.14 -19.12
N VAL A 279 -40.94 -40.77 -18.03
CA VAL A 279 -41.65 -41.72 -17.15
C VAL A 279 -42.85 -42.30 -17.86
N TRP A 280 -43.62 -41.48 -18.61
CA TRP A 280 -44.77 -41.93 -19.36
C TRP A 280 -44.41 -42.97 -20.42
N PHE A 281 -43.26 -42.80 -21.08
CA PHE A 281 -42.78 -43.76 -22.07
C PHE A 281 -41.99 -44.93 -21.45
N GLY A 282 -41.89 -45.02 -20.13
CA GLY A 282 -41.17 -46.08 -19.41
C GLY A 282 -39.65 -46.05 -19.53
N GLU A 283 -39.08 -44.90 -19.91
CA GLU A 283 -37.65 -44.72 -20.14
C GLU A 283 -36.90 -44.16 -18.91
N SER A 284 -37.62 -43.72 -17.86
CA SER A 284 -37.08 -43.23 -16.59
C SER A 284 -38.07 -43.51 -15.47
N THR A 285 -37.64 -43.27 -14.20
CA THR A 285 -38.50 -43.46 -13.02
C THR A 285 -38.93 -42.12 -12.42
N ALA A 286 -40.01 -42.07 -11.68
CA ALA A 286 -40.46 -40.88 -10.96
C ALA A 286 -39.41 -40.43 -9.93
N GLY A 287 -38.72 -41.37 -9.29
CA GLY A 287 -37.64 -41.08 -8.36
C GLY A 287 -36.41 -40.49 -9.02
N ALA A 288 -36.04 -40.94 -10.22
CA ALA A 288 -34.93 -40.35 -10.99
C ALA A 288 -35.23 -38.89 -11.36
N VAL A 289 -36.46 -38.59 -11.81
CA VAL A 289 -36.90 -37.22 -12.11
C VAL A 289 -36.91 -36.35 -10.85
N THR A 290 -37.37 -36.87 -9.73
CA THR A 290 -37.37 -36.19 -8.44
C THR A 290 -35.94 -35.86 -7.98
N THR A 291 -35.04 -36.86 -8.09
CA THR A 291 -33.62 -36.67 -7.78
C THR A 291 -33.01 -35.57 -8.65
N ALA A 292 -33.26 -35.62 -9.97
CA ALA A 292 -32.74 -34.65 -10.92
C ALA A 292 -33.25 -33.22 -10.61
N ALA A 293 -34.55 -33.08 -10.30
CA ALA A 293 -35.13 -31.79 -9.91
C ALA A 293 -34.51 -31.20 -8.64
N LEU A 294 -34.30 -32.02 -7.61
CA LEU A 294 -33.66 -31.61 -6.35
C LEU A 294 -32.18 -31.27 -6.53
N VAL A 295 -31.44 -32.04 -7.34
CA VAL A 295 -30.04 -31.75 -7.68
C VAL A 295 -29.92 -30.44 -8.45
N PHE A 296 -30.85 -30.21 -9.43
CA PHE A 296 -30.87 -28.94 -10.16
C PHE A 296 -31.20 -27.76 -9.26
N HIS A 297 -32.21 -27.88 -8.41
CA HIS A 297 -32.56 -26.83 -7.43
C HIS A 297 -31.37 -26.47 -6.53
N ARG A 298 -30.56 -27.46 -6.12
CA ARG A 298 -29.36 -27.22 -5.31
C ARG A 298 -28.30 -26.38 -6.05
N LEU A 299 -28.23 -26.40 -7.37
CA LEU A 299 -27.30 -25.60 -8.19
C LEU A 299 -27.57 -24.10 -8.11
N PHE A 300 -28.78 -23.72 -7.76
CA PHE A 300 -29.25 -22.35 -7.84
C PHE A 300 -28.48 -21.38 -6.92
N ASN A 301 -28.35 -21.72 -5.62
CA ASN A 301 -27.64 -20.88 -4.66
C ASN A 301 -26.15 -20.71 -5.00
N PRO A 302 -25.36 -21.76 -5.30
CA PRO A 302 -23.96 -21.62 -5.72
C PRO A 302 -23.77 -20.71 -6.94
N ILE A 303 -24.62 -20.84 -7.96
CA ILE A 303 -24.54 -19.98 -9.15
C ILE A 303 -24.87 -18.53 -8.79
N GLY A 304 -25.90 -18.30 -7.97
CA GLY A 304 -26.26 -16.98 -7.46
C GLY A 304 -25.11 -16.34 -6.67
N SER A 305 -24.44 -17.12 -5.81
CA SER A 305 -23.29 -16.69 -5.03
C SER A 305 -22.11 -16.30 -5.92
N LEU A 306 -21.77 -17.08 -6.95
CA LEU A 306 -20.71 -16.76 -7.90
C LEU A 306 -20.97 -15.43 -8.62
N VAL A 307 -22.21 -15.15 -8.99
CA VAL A 307 -22.59 -13.85 -9.60
C VAL A 307 -22.47 -12.71 -8.60
N ALA A 308 -22.95 -12.90 -7.37
CA ALA A 308 -22.90 -11.87 -6.33
C ALA A 308 -21.47 -11.53 -5.86
N LEU A 309 -20.57 -12.52 -5.85
CA LEU A 309 -19.18 -12.37 -5.41
C LEU A 309 -18.25 -11.85 -6.52
N PHE A 310 -18.73 -11.76 -7.76
CA PHE A 310 -17.90 -11.37 -8.91
C PHE A 310 -17.18 -10.03 -8.70
N ASP A 311 -17.90 -9.02 -8.22
CA ASP A 311 -17.33 -7.69 -8.00
C ASP A 311 -16.24 -7.70 -6.90
N GLN A 312 -16.42 -8.54 -5.88
CA GLN A 312 -15.43 -8.69 -4.80
C GLN A 312 -14.16 -9.38 -5.31
N VAL A 313 -14.31 -10.43 -6.13
CA VAL A 313 -13.19 -11.10 -6.80
C VAL A 313 -12.44 -10.14 -7.73
N GLN A 314 -13.16 -9.33 -8.51
CA GLN A 314 -12.57 -8.33 -9.38
C GLN A 314 -11.83 -7.26 -8.59
N SER A 315 -12.41 -6.76 -7.49
CA SER A 315 -11.80 -5.76 -6.61
C SER A 315 -10.52 -6.30 -5.96
N ALA A 316 -10.54 -7.53 -5.45
CA ALA A 316 -9.34 -8.18 -4.90
C ALA A 316 -8.25 -8.38 -5.97
N GLY A 317 -8.65 -8.76 -7.18
CA GLY A 317 -7.74 -8.88 -8.33
C GLY A 317 -7.10 -7.54 -8.71
N ALA A 318 -7.84 -6.44 -8.67
CA ALA A 318 -7.31 -5.11 -8.90
C ALA A 318 -6.34 -4.68 -7.79
N SER A 319 -6.67 -4.94 -6.52
CA SER A 319 -5.78 -4.69 -5.39
C SER A 319 -4.47 -5.50 -5.50
N LEU A 320 -4.57 -6.77 -5.90
CA LEU A 320 -3.40 -7.62 -6.14
C LEU A 320 -2.49 -7.05 -7.24
N THR A 321 -3.06 -6.59 -8.37
CA THR A 321 -2.25 -6.00 -9.46
C THR A 321 -1.56 -4.71 -9.04
N ARG A 322 -2.15 -3.92 -8.14
CA ARG A 322 -1.52 -2.72 -7.58
C ARG A 322 -0.40 -3.07 -6.61
N MET A 323 -0.59 -4.06 -5.73
CA MET A 323 0.45 -4.52 -4.80
C MET A 323 1.66 -5.11 -5.54
N VAL A 324 1.42 -6.01 -6.50
CA VAL A 324 2.49 -6.59 -7.31
C VAL A 324 3.19 -5.52 -8.16
N GLY A 325 2.49 -4.44 -8.55
CA GLY A 325 3.08 -3.30 -9.24
C GLY A 325 4.19 -2.62 -8.44
N VAL A 326 4.02 -2.48 -7.11
CA VAL A 326 5.06 -1.94 -6.21
C VAL A 326 6.29 -2.86 -6.18
N ILE A 327 6.05 -4.17 -6.06
CA ILE A 327 7.12 -5.18 -6.02
C ILE A 327 7.92 -5.18 -7.33
N ASP A 328 7.22 -5.13 -8.47
CA ASP A 328 7.86 -5.10 -9.80
C ASP A 328 8.68 -3.82 -9.99
N GLU A 329 8.18 -2.67 -9.52
CA GLU A 329 8.85 -1.38 -9.62
C GLU A 329 10.16 -1.38 -8.81
N ALA A 330 10.13 -1.87 -7.57
CA ALA A 330 11.31 -1.99 -6.72
C ALA A 330 12.37 -2.93 -7.32
N ARG A 331 11.94 -4.05 -7.91
CA ARG A 331 12.84 -5.02 -8.57
C ARG A 331 13.47 -4.49 -9.85
N THR A 332 12.87 -3.50 -10.49
CA THR A 332 13.38 -2.92 -11.76
C THR A 332 14.39 -1.81 -11.48
N ALA A 333 14.53 -1.38 -10.22
CA ALA A 333 15.57 -0.43 -9.83
C ALA A 333 16.96 -1.02 -10.15
N PRO A 334 17.85 -0.23 -10.78
CA PRO A 334 19.17 -0.72 -11.15
C PRO A 334 19.96 -1.14 -9.92
N SER A 335 20.53 -2.35 -9.96
CA SER A 335 21.48 -2.81 -8.94
C SER A 335 22.70 -1.89 -8.96
N ARG A 336 22.97 -1.21 -7.87
CA ARG A 336 24.09 -0.29 -7.72
C ARG A 336 25.32 -1.09 -7.26
N PRO A 337 26.49 -0.96 -7.91
CA PRO A 337 27.68 -1.71 -7.53
C PRO A 337 28.25 -1.20 -6.21
N THR A 338 28.71 -2.12 -5.37
CA THR A 338 29.48 -1.80 -4.17
C THR A 338 30.90 -1.47 -4.61
N GLN A 339 31.25 -0.21 -4.71
CA GLN A 339 32.62 0.25 -4.93
C GLN A 339 33.05 1.10 -3.75
N ASP A 340 34.33 1.03 -3.40
CA ASP A 340 34.87 1.82 -2.30
C ASP A 340 35.21 3.25 -2.79
N ALA A 341 34.67 4.24 -2.10
CA ALA A 341 35.02 5.64 -2.33
C ALA A 341 36.45 5.95 -1.82
N PRO A 342 37.11 7.03 -2.29
CA PRO A 342 38.39 7.50 -1.79
C PRO A 342 38.41 7.67 -0.26
N ALA A 343 39.59 7.58 0.37
CA ALA A 343 39.70 7.63 1.83
C ALA A 343 39.38 9.04 2.42
N ALA A 344 39.63 10.12 1.66
CA ALA A 344 39.26 11.48 2.03
C ALA A 344 38.63 12.17 0.81
N PRO A 345 37.36 11.87 0.50
CA PRO A 345 36.73 12.34 -0.75
C PRO A 345 36.40 13.83 -0.68
N TRP A 346 36.36 14.45 -1.86
CA TRP A 346 35.66 15.70 -2.09
C TRP A 346 34.27 15.40 -2.62
N LEU A 347 33.27 16.14 -2.17
CA LEU A 347 31.93 16.09 -2.78
C LEU A 347 31.85 17.16 -3.87
N VAL A 348 31.68 16.73 -5.12
CA VAL A 348 31.71 17.61 -6.28
C VAL A 348 30.38 17.50 -7.03
N LEU A 349 29.75 18.63 -7.25
CA LEU A 349 28.52 18.81 -8.00
C LEU A 349 28.85 19.55 -9.29
N GLU A 350 28.61 18.94 -10.46
CA GLU A 350 29.01 19.46 -11.77
C GLU A 350 27.79 19.72 -12.64
N ASP A 351 27.60 20.98 -13.06
CA ASP A 351 26.57 21.44 -14.00
C ASP A 351 25.17 20.87 -13.69
N LEU A 352 24.72 21.04 -12.45
CA LEU A 352 23.47 20.47 -12.00
C LEU A 352 22.25 21.23 -12.53
N TRP A 353 21.40 20.51 -13.26
CA TRP A 353 20.06 20.95 -13.68
C TRP A 353 19.01 20.01 -13.11
N PHE A 354 17.91 20.55 -12.64
CA PHE A 354 16.85 19.74 -12.06
C PHE A 354 15.48 20.38 -12.23
N SER A 355 14.48 19.55 -12.57
CA SER A 355 13.06 19.89 -12.55
C SER A 355 12.26 18.78 -11.87
N TYR A 356 11.23 19.16 -11.10
CA TYR A 356 10.25 18.19 -10.59
C TYR A 356 9.27 17.72 -11.67
N ASP A 357 9.06 18.52 -12.72
CA ASP A 357 8.24 18.15 -13.88
C ASP A 357 9.02 17.28 -14.87
N THR A 358 8.34 16.28 -15.41
CA THR A 358 8.88 15.41 -16.47
C THR A 358 8.61 15.95 -17.87
N ASP A 359 7.85 17.03 -17.99
CA ASP A 359 7.55 17.65 -19.29
C ASP A 359 8.71 18.55 -19.73
N PRO A 360 9.45 18.19 -20.81
CA PRO A 360 10.59 18.96 -21.28
C PRO A 360 10.21 20.36 -21.79
N ASP A 361 8.94 20.62 -22.08
CA ASP A 361 8.45 21.90 -22.61
C ASP A 361 8.12 22.93 -21.51
N THR A 362 8.17 22.57 -20.23
CA THR A 362 7.96 23.50 -19.13
C THR A 362 9.31 24.06 -18.64
N ASP A 363 9.48 25.39 -18.72
CA ASP A 363 10.66 26.12 -18.18
C ASP A 363 10.62 26.15 -16.62
N ASN A 364 10.32 25.02 -16.00
CA ASN A 364 10.21 24.82 -14.55
C ASN A 364 11.50 24.24 -13.94
N GLN A 365 12.66 24.70 -14.44
CA GLN A 365 13.94 24.30 -13.88
C GLN A 365 14.13 24.89 -12.48
N VAL A 366 14.29 24.02 -11.49
CA VAL A 366 14.54 24.38 -10.09
C VAL A 366 16.03 24.64 -9.84
N LEU A 367 16.90 23.88 -10.52
CA LEU A 367 18.35 24.15 -10.57
C LEU A 367 18.78 24.37 -12.01
N ARG A 368 19.73 25.32 -12.22
CA ARG A 368 20.12 25.80 -13.55
C ARG A 368 21.65 25.96 -13.63
N GLY A 369 22.36 24.84 -13.85
CA GLY A 369 23.82 24.84 -14.04
C GLY A 369 24.60 25.11 -12.76
N VAL A 370 24.19 24.53 -11.64
CA VAL A 370 24.85 24.72 -10.34
C VAL A 370 26.11 23.88 -10.29
N ASN A 371 27.24 24.55 -9.94
CA ASN A 371 28.53 23.91 -9.68
C ASN A 371 28.93 24.17 -8.23
N LEU A 372 29.44 23.14 -7.55
CA LEU A 372 29.88 23.22 -6.17
C LEU A 372 30.91 22.13 -5.87
N SER A 373 31.96 22.45 -5.13
CA SER A 373 32.87 21.46 -4.58
C SER A 373 33.04 21.70 -3.08
N ILE A 374 32.94 20.64 -2.30
CA ILE A 374 33.11 20.67 -0.84
C ILE A 374 34.33 19.84 -0.48
N ALA A 375 35.29 20.46 0.16
CA ALA A 375 36.50 19.80 0.65
C ALA A 375 36.21 18.99 1.95
N PRO A 376 37.04 17.98 2.27
CA PRO A 376 36.96 17.34 3.58
C PRO A 376 37.12 18.37 4.69
N GLY A 377 36.17 18.40 5.63
CA GLY A 377 36.16 19.34 6.77
C GLY A 377 35.72 20.77 6.43
N GLU A 378 35.39 21.11 5.18
CA GLU A 378 34.89 22.43 4.78
C GLU A 378 33.40 22.56 5.08
N HIS A 379 32.99 23.68 5.67
CA HIS A 379 31.59 24.01 5.91
C HIS A 379 31.12 25.07 4.91
N ILE A 380 30.12 24.71 4.11
CA ILE A 380 29.51 25.61 3.11
C ILE A 380 28.07 25.91 3.52
N ALA A 381 27.72 27.18 3.65
CA ALA A 381 26.35 27.62 3.87
C ALA A 381 25.69 28.02 2.56
N VAL A 382 24.46 27.57 2.34
CA VAL A 382 23.62 27.96 1.19
C VAL A 382 22.51 28.87 1.70
N VAL A 383 22.50 30.11 1.23
CA VAL A 383 21.48 31.13 1.55
C VAL A 383 20.71 31.55 0.30
N GLY A 384 19.55 32.15 0.46
CA GLY A 384 18.72 32.65 -0.65
C GLY A 384 17.24 32.61 -0.31
N THR A 385 16.42 33.19 -1.17
CA THR A 385 14.97 33.29 -0.99
C THR A 385 14.28 31.91 -0.99
N THR A 386 13.07 31.84 -0.44
CA THR A 386 12.24 30.63 -0.52
C THR A 386 11.99 30.30 -2.00
N GLY A 387 12.16 29.02 -2.37
CA GLY A 387 12.06 28.58 -3.77
C GLY A 387 13.33 28.76 -4.62
N ALA A 388 14.46 29.23 -4.05
CA ALA A 388 15.71 29.38 -4.78
C ALA A 388 16.39 28.03 -5.17
N GLY A 389 15.88 26.88 -4.70
CA GLY A 389 16.42 25.55 -5.03
C GLY A 389 17.35 24.95 -3.96
N LYS A 390 17.51 25.56 -2.79
CA LYS A 390 18.45 25.15 -1.72
C LYS A 390 18.24 23.70 -1.24
N THR A 391 17.00 23.34 -0.85
CA THR A 391 16.64 21.98 -0.42
C THR A 391 16.83 20.96 -1.56
N THR A 392 16.57 21.35 -2.81
CA THR A 392 16.79 20.50 -3.96
C THR A 392 18.27 20.21 -4.18
N LEU A 393 19.14 21.24 -4.03
CA LEU A 393 20.57 21.09 -4.06
C LEU A 393 21.06 20.14 -2.97
N ALA A 394 20.56 20.32 -1.73
CA ALA A 394 20.86 19.45 -0.59
C ALA A 394 20.47 17.98 -0.84
N LYS A 395 19.27 17.73 -1.39
CA LYS A 395 18.79 16.38 -1.74
C LYS A 395 19.64 15.71 -2.81
N ILE A 396 20.09 16.46 -3.84
CA ILE A 396 20.96 15.92 -4.88
C ILE A 396 22.36 15.64 -4.31
N ALA A 397 22.91 16.54 -3.50
CA ALA A 397 24.18 16.35 -2.83
C ALA A 397 24.17 15.14 -1.89
N ALA A 398 23.02 14.87 -1.22
CA ALA A 398 22.81 13.70 -0.39
C ALA A 398 22.57 12.40 -1.18
N GLY A 399 22.45 12.45 -2.50
CA GLY A 399 22.08 11.31 -3.34
C GLY A 399 20.65 10.81 -3.12
N LEU A 400 19.76 11.64 -2.56
CA LEU A 400 18.33 11.34 -2.39
C LEU A 400 17.52 11.65 -3.65
N SER A 401 18.06 12.46 -4.54
CA SER A 401 17.48 12.80 -5.84
C SER A 401 18.55 12.76 -6.92
N ALA A 402 18.22 12.16 -8.06
CA ALA A 402 19.10 12.19 -9.22
C ALA A 402 18.96 13.54 -9.96
N PRO A 403 20.04 14.17 -10.41
CA PRO A 403 19.96 15.38 -11.26
C PRO A 403 19.35 15.04 -12.62
N GLY A 404 18.66 16.01 -13.24
CA GLY A 404 18.16 15.88 -14.61
C GLY A 404 19.28 15.97 -15.65
N HIS A 405 20.29 16.81 -15.38
CA HIS A 405 21.55 16.92 -16.11
C HIS A 405 22.68 17.23 -15.12
N GLY A 406 23.91 16.92 -15.51
CA GLY A 406 25.07 17.03 -14.62
C GLY A 406 25.24 15.80 -13.73
N ARG A 407 26.07 15.89 -12.70
CA ARG A 407 26.35 14.77 -11.80
C ARG A 407 26.87 15.23 -10.43
N ALA A 408 26.61 14.40 -9.42
CA ALA A 408 27.18 14.50 -8.08
C ALA A 408 28.21 13.38 -7.89
N ARG A 409 29.44 13.70 -7.48
CA ARG A 409 30.55 12.74 -7.40
C ARG A 409 31.34 12.86 -6.10
N LEU A 410 31.83 11.73 -5.60
CA LEU A 410 32.90 11.68 -4.60
C LEU A 410 34.23 11.48 -5.31
N THR A 411 35.16 12.43 -5.19
CA THR A 411 36.46 12.47 -5.91
C THR A 411 37.64 12.51 -4.94
N ASP A 412 38.83 12.20 -5.43
CA ASP A 412 40.08 12.20 -4.65
C ASP A 412 40.84 13.53 -4.68
N GLY A 413 40.29 14.58 -5.32
CA GLY A 413 41.04 15.85 -5.51
C GLY A 413 40.21 17.00 -6.08
N GLY A 414 38.98 17.21 -5.62
CA GLY A 414 38.14 18.34 -6.04
C GLY A 414 37.60 18.21 -7.47
N ALA A 415 37.11 19.32 -8.04
CA ALA A 415 36.46 19.36 -9.36
C ALA A 415 37.39 19.00 -10.53
N ALA A 416 38.71 19.20 -10.38
CA ALA A 416 39.67 18.88 -11.42
C ALA A 416 40.03 17.39 -11.54
N SER A 417 39.60 16.56 -10.56
CA SER A 417 39.91 15.13 -10.57
C SER A 417 39.04 14.37 -11.59
N ALA A 418 39.70 13.69 -12.54
CA ALA A 418 39.03 12.77 -13.45
C ALA A 418 38.56 11.47 -12.77
N LYS A 419 39.13 11.14 -11.60
CA LYS A 419 38.79 9.95 -10.84
C LYS A 419 37.75 10.30 -9.78
N GLY A 420 36.62 9.63 -9.84
CA GLY A 420 35.57 9.82 -8.84
C GLY A 420 34.39 8.91 -9.12
N MET A 421 33.56 8.73 -8.12
CA MET A 421 32.40 7.86 -8.14
C MET A 421 31.13 8.70 -8.13
N ASP A 422 30.22 8.42 -9.04
CA ASP A 422 28.92 9.08 -9.07
C ASP A 422 28.08 8.64 -7.86
N VAL A 423 27.62 9.62 -7.08
CA VAL A 423 26.77 9.42 -5.89
C VAL A 423 25.52 8.61 -6.24
N GLY A 424 24.91 8.87 -7.41
CA GLY A 424 23.72 8.15 -7.88
C GLY A 424 23.97 6.69 -8.26
N SER A 425 25.25 6.29 -8.48
CA SER A 425 25.63 4.92 -8.86
C SER A 425 26.10 4.07 -7.67
N MET A 426 26.31 4.67 -6.50
CA MET A 426 26.77 3.95 -5.31
C MET A 426 25.68 3.09 -4.68
N ASP A 427 26.10 1.96 -4.08
CA ASP A 427 25.22 1.20 -3.18
C ASP A 427 24.75 2.09 -2.02
N GLU A 428 23.46 1.99 -1.66
CA GLU A 428 22.85 2.86 -0.65
C GLU A 428 23.58 2.79 0.68
N SER A 429 23.94 1.60 1.14
CA SER A 429 24.65 1.42 2.42
C SER A 429 26.06 2.01 2.40
N ALA A 430 26.75 1.92 1.26
CA ALA A 430 28.05 2.54 1.06
C ALA A 430 27.94 4.06 1.01
N LEU A 431 26.92 4.58 0.33
CA LEU A 431 26.65 6.02 0.24
C LEU A 431 26.36 6.62 1.62
N ARG A 432 25.48 5.98 2.42
CA ARG A 432 25.07 6.50 3.74
C ARG A 432 26.21 6.49 4.77
N ARG A 433 27.22 5.66 4.59
CA ARG A 433 28.46 5.75 5.37
C ARG A 433 29.32 6.97 5.03
N ARG A 434 29.15 7.55 3.84
CA ARG A 434 29.92 8.68 3.35
C ARG A 434 29.17 10.00 3.43
N ILE A 435 27.85 9.97 3.18
CA ILE A 435 27.01 11.17 3.17
C ILE A 435 25.77 10.90 4.01
N ALA A 436 25.55 11.72 5.04
CA ALA A 436 24.33 11.70 5.82
C ALA A 436 23.61 13.06 5.73
N MET A 437 22.27 13.01 5.73
CA MET A 437 21.43 14.20 5.68
C MET A 437 20.53 14.26 6.91
N VAL A 438 20.50 15.41 7.55
CA VAL A 438 19.48 15.78 8.54
C VAL A 438 18.44 16.63 7.82
N ALA A 439 17.24 16.08 7.66
CA ALA A 439 16.13 16.73 6.97
C ALA A 439 15.43 17.76 7.87
N GLN A 440 14.67 18.64 7.25
CA GLN A 440 13.85 19.66 7.93
C GLN A 440 12.83 19.03 8.90
N GLU A 441 12.10 18.02 8.44
CA GLU A 441 11.18 17.24 9.29
C GLU A 441 11.89 16.01 9.81
N VAL A 442 12.10 15.97 11.13
CA VAL A 442 12.68 14.82 11.81
C VAL A 442 11.57 13.90 12.30
N HIS A 443 11.74 12.59 12.05
CA HIS A 443 10.81 11.60 12.54
C HIS A 443 11.38 10.80 13.71
N THR A 444 10.59 10.75 14.81
CA THR A 444 10.86 9.89 15.96
C THR A 444 9.95 8.66 15.87
N PHE A 445 10.54 7.49 15.69
CA PHE A 445 9.80 6.23 15.61
C PHE A 445 9.30 5.79 16.98
N SER A 446 8.17 5.09 17.00
CA SER A 446 7.67 4.42 18.21
C SER A 446 8.66 3.34 18.63
N GLY A 447 9.24 3.46 19.82
CA GLY A 447 10.28 2.57 20.33
C GLY A 447 11.09 3.23 21.42
N SER A 448 12.22 2.62 21.83
CA SER A 448 13.10 3.20 22.82
C SER A 448 13.88 4.40 22.27
N LEU A 449 14.39 5.28 23.15
CA LEU A 449 15.33 6.33 22.73
C LEU A 449 16.58 5.71 22.08
N ARG A 450 17.06 4.58 22.63
CA ARG A 450 18.16 3.80 22.06
C ARG A 450 17.89 3.45 20.61
N ASP A 451 16.76 2.79 20.30
CA ASP A 451 16.38 2.38 18.94
C ASP A 451 16.36 3.56 17.99
N ASN A 452 15.88 4.71 18.47
CA ASN A 452 15.83 5.93 17.69
C ASN A 452 17.20 6.52 17.38
N VAL A 453 18.16 6.49 18.31
CA VAL A 453 19.51 7.01 18.07
C VAL A 453 20.36 6.04 17.26
N THR A 454 20.21 4.72 17.46
CA THR A 454 21.02 3.68 16.80
C THR A 454 20.59 3.36 15.36
N LEU A 455 19.59 4.04 14.79
CA LEU A 455 19.13 3.81 13.40
C LEU A 455 20.26 3.69 12.36
N PRO A 456 21.31 4.55 12.35
CA PRO A 456 22.39 4.44 11.38
C PRO A 456 23.38 3.28 11.70
N ARG A 457 23.43 2.83 12.95
CA ARG A 457 24.33 1.79 13.43
C ARG A 457 23.67 0.99 14.55
N PRO A 458 22.84 -0.04 14.20
CA PRO A 458 22.05 -0.80 15.17
C PRO A 458 22.88 -1.53 16.25
N ASP A 459 24.13 -1.88 15.94
CA ASP A 459 25.04 -2.59 16.83
C ASP A 459 25.89 -1.66 17.73
N ALA A 460 25.59 -0.34 17.76
CA ALA A 460 26.33 0.61 18.56
C ALA A 460 26.19 0.32 20.06
N ALA A 461 27.30 0.37 20.79
CA ALA A 461 27.30 0.16 22.23
C ALA A 461 26.66 1.36 22.96
N ASP A 462 26.14 1.13 24.16
CA ASP A 462 25.49 2.16 24.98
C ASP A 462 26.34 3.37 25.23
N ASP A 463 27.64 3.17 25.38
CA ASP A 463 28.59 4.26 25.64
C ASP A 463 28.77 5.14 24.39
N GLU A 464 28.71 4.55 23.18
CA GLU A 464 28.74 5.30 21.92
C GLU A 464 27.45 6.11 21.74
N VAL A 465 26.29 5.53 22.10
CA VAL A 465 25.00 6.22 22.08
C VAL A 465 24.99 7.41 23.06
N ARG A 466 25.47 7.19 24.28
CA ARG A 466 25.60 8.28 25.28
C ARG A 466 26.54 9.37 24.80
N ASN A 467 27.70 8.99 24.29
CA ASN A 467 28.66 9.95 23.75
C ASN A 467 28.06 10.78 22.60
N ALA A 468 27.31 10.14 21.68
CA ALA A 468 26.62 10.87 20.61
C ALA A 468 25.59 11.88 21.14
N LEU A 469 24.82 11.50 22.15
CA LEU A 469 23.88 12.40 22.84
C LEU A 469 24.58 13.53 23.60
N ASP A 470 25.70 13.24 24.24
CA ASP A 470 26.50 14.23 24.99
C ASP A 470 27.16 15.27 24.05
N VAL A 471 27.70 14.82 22.90
CA VAL A 471 28.27 15.70 21.86
C VAL A 471 27.26 16.74 21.39
N VAL A 472 26.01 16.34 21.19
CA VAL A 472 24.95 17.25 20.73
C VAL A 472 24.23 17.97 21.88
N GLY A 473 24.71 17.84 23.11
CA GLY A 473 24.17 18.53 24.29
C GLY A 473 22.79 18.03 24.72
N ALA A 474 22.45 16.77 24.47
CA ALA A 474 21.17 16.18 24.83
C ALA A 474 21.07 15.81 26.32
N ALA A 475 21.41 16.72 27.24
CA ALA A 475 21.36 16.49 28.68
C ALA A 475 19.98 16.03 29.19
N TRP A 476 18.90 16.39 28.49
CA TRP A 476 17.54 15.96 28.78
C TRP A 476 17.36 14.43 28.70
N ALA A 477 18.16 13.72 27.88
CA ALA A 477 18.07 12.26 27.72
C ALA A 477 18.37 11.52 29.03
N THR A 478 19.30 12.07 29.87
CA THR A 478 19.63 11.49 31.17
C THR A 478 18.54 11.69 32.23
N SER A 479 17.64 12.66 32.01
CA SER A 479 16.51 12.95 32.91
C SER A 479 15.27 12.10 32.61
N LEU A 480 15.28 11.28 31.56
CA LEU A 480 14.17 10.39 31.20
C LEU A 480 14.05 9.24 32.21
N PRO A 481 12.82 8.77 32.51
CA PRO A 481 12.57 7.81 33.59
C PRO A 481 13.37 6.50 33.50
N ASN A 482 13.58 6.00 32.28
CA ASN A 482 14.32 4.75 32.01
C ASN A 482 15.59 4.98 31.16
N GLY A 483 16.13 6.22 31.13
CA GLY A 483 17.29 6.56 30.31
C GLY A 483 17.10 6.19 28.84
N LEU A 484 18.04 5.44 28.24
CA LEU A 484 18.00 5.02 26.84
C LEU A 484 16.83 4.08 26.51
N ASP A 485 16.29 3.36 27.50
CA ASP A 485 15.17 2.40 27.29
C ASP A 485 13.79 3.07 27.40
N THR A 486 13.76 4.39 27.59
CA THR A 486 12.50 5.16 27.62
C THR A 486 11.81 5.08 26.28
N GLN A 487 10.52 4.70 26.31
CA GLN A 487 9.68 4.65 25.10
C GLN A 487 9.32 6.08 24.67
N VAL A 488 9.61 6.38 23.39
CA VAL A 488 9.36 7.69 22.75
C VAL A 488 8.52 7.51 21.49
N GLY A 489 8.05 8.60 20.90
CA GLY A 489 7.21 8.58 19.71
C GLY A 489 5.74 8.25 20.00
N GLU A 490 5.05 7.63 19.03
CA GLU A 490 3.63 7.30 19.16
C GLU A 490 3.42 6.22 20.23
N GLY A 491 2.62 6.54 21.25
CA GLY A 491 2.40 5.66 22.40
C GLY A 491 3.42 5.78 23.52
N GLY A 492 4.50 6.58 23.37
CA GLY A 492 5.51 6.88 24.36
C GLY A 492 5.50 8.34 24.81
N ILE A 493 6.63 8.77 25.38
CA ILE A 493 6.84 10.19 25.73
C ILE A 493 6.93 11.00 24.43
N ARG A 494 6.10 12.02 24.32
CA ARG A 494 6.21 12.98 23.22
C ARG A 494 7.39 13.90 23.46
N LEU A 495 8.31 13.91 22.53
CA LEU A 495 9.45 14.81 22.52
C LEU A 495 9.05 16.18 21.95
N SER A 496 9.74 17.22 22.35
CA SER A 496 9.62 18.53 21.72
C SER A 496 10.38 18.55 20.38
N ALA A 497 10.05 19.48 19.48
CA ALA A 497 10.77 19.63 18.21
C ALA A 497 12.29 19.79 18.40
N VAL A 498 12.73 20.49 19.45
CA VAL A 498 14.15 20.63 19.80
C VAL A 498 14.78 19.29 20.16
N GLN A 499 14.07 18.45 20.93
CA GLN A 499 14.56 17.13 21.32
C GLN A 499 14.61 16.17 20.12
N GLU A 500 13.62 16.21 19.24
CA GLU A 500 13.61 15.42 18.00
C GLU A 500 14.76 15.80 17.07
N GLN A 501 15.01 17.11 16.89
CA GLN A 501 16.17 17.61 16.14
C GLN A 501 17.49 17.19 16.78
N THR A 502 17.59 17.24 18.11
CA THR A 502 18.80 16.78 18.83
C THR A 502 19.06 15.28 18.59
N ILE A 503 17.99 14.43 18.53
CA ILE A 503 18.14 13.01 18.16
C ILE A 503 18.67 12.87 16.73
N ALA A 504 18.20 13.67 15.77
CA ALA A 504 18.69 13.61 14.40
C ALA A 504 20.19 13.99 14.31
N LEU A 505 20.62 14.98 15.07
CA LEU A 505 22.03 15.34 15.18
C LEU A 505 22.86 14.24 15.89
N ALA A 506 22.30 13.57 16.91
CA ALA A 506 22.95 12.42 17.54
C ALA A 506 23.10 11.24 16.57
N ARG A 507 22.09 10.98 15.71
CA ARG A 507 22.20 10.02 14.61
C ARG A 507 23.36 10.37 13.66
N LEU A 508 23.53 11.65 13.31
CA LEU A 508 24.60 12.12 12.47
C LEU A 508 25.98 11.86 13.12
N VAL A 509 26.13 12.17 14.41
CA VAL A 509 27.37 11.89 15.17
C VAL A 509 27.68 10.40 15.20
N LEU A 510 26.65 9.54 15.44
CA LEU A 510 26.81 8.10 15.52
C LEU A 510 27.11 7.47 14.15
N ALA A 511 26.56 8.03 13.06
CA ALA A 511 26.83 7.58 11.69
C ALA A 511 28.25 7.88 11.23
N ASP A 512 28.85 8.94 11.74
CA ASP A 512 30.21 9.44 11.44
C ASP A 512 30.54 9.50 9.93
N PRO A 513 29.73 10.22 9.11
CA PRO A 513 29.98 10.31 7.67
C PRO A 513 31.11 11.29 7.34
N ASP A 514 31.65 11.19 6.11
CA ASP A 514 32.61 12.17 5.57
C ASP A 514 31.93 13.53 5.33
N PHE A 515 30.66 13.51 4.90
CA PHE A 515 29.87 14.72 4.61
C PHE A 515 28.54 14.70 5.35
N ALA A 516 28.22 15.83 5.97
CA ALA A 516 26.95 16.10 6.60
C ALA A 516 26.16 17.14 5.79
N ILE A 517 24.89 16.86 5.49
CA ILE A 517 24.00 17.79 4.82
C ILE A 517 22.89 18.16 5.79
N LEU A 518 22.80 19.43 6.16
CA LEU A 518 21.78 19.95 7.05
C LEU A 518 20.77 20.79 6.27
N ASP A 519 19.50 20.35 6.23
CA ASP A 519 18.42 21.11 5.63
C ASP A 519 17.52 21.67 6.72
N GLU A 520 17.64 22.99 6.99
CA GLU A 520 16.82 23.72 7.95
C GLU A 520 16.79 23.15 9.39
N ALA A 521 17.83 22.46 9.83
CA ALA A 521 17.88 21.70 11.08
C ALA A 521 17.59 22.50 12.36
N THR A 522 17.35 23.82 12.28
CA THR A 522 17.10 24.71 13.43
C THR A 522 15.85 25.57 13.31
N ALA A 523 15.04 25.40 12.26
CA ALA A 523 13.96 26.32 11.88
C ALA A 523 12.76 26.30 12.83
N GLU A 524 12.40 25.16 13.42
CA GLU A 524 11.18 24.99 14.21
C GLU A 524 11.33 25.32 15.72
N ALA A 525 12.53 25.58 16.17
CA ALA A 525 12.78 25.95 17.56
C ALA A 525 12.53 27.44 17.79
N GLY A 526 11.67 27.80 18.74
CA GLY A 526 11.56 29.20 19.21
C GLY A 526 12.93 29.77 19.58
N SER A 527 13.05 31.10 19.74
CA SER A 527 14.36 31.80 19.89
C SER A 527 15.33 31.19 20.90
N ALA A 528 14.82 30.67 22.02
CA ALA A 528 15.67 30.02 23.05
C ALA A 528 16.15 28.60 22.62
N GLY A 529 15.35 27.85 21.91
CA GLY A 529 15.69 26.51 21.41
C GLY A 529 16.66 26.56 20.23
N ALA A 530 16.59 27.60 19.41
CA ALA A 530 17.43 27.76 18.23
C ALA A 530 18.93 27.84 18.58
N HIS A 531 19.29 28.57 19.61
CA HIS A 531 20.71 28.68 20.04
C HIS A 531 21.26 27.33 20.52
N VAL A 532 20.45 26.54 21.22
CA VAL A 532 20.81 25.16 21.62
C VAL A 532 21.06 24.30 20.40
N LEU A 533 20.16 24.33 19.42
CA LEU A 533 20.32 23.54 18.19
C LEU A 533 21.47 23.99 17.30
N GLU A 534 21.76 25.29 17.24
CA GLU A 534 22.94 25.81 16.54
C GLU A 534 24.25 25.26 17.15
N THR A 535 24.38 25.29 18.48
CA THR A 535 25.54 24.71 19.18
C THR A 535 25.62 23.20 18.97
N SER A 536 24.48 22.50 19.04
CA SER A 536 24.42 21.06 18.79
C SER A 536 24.81 20.70 17.35
N ALA A 537 24.37 21.48 16.37
CA ALA A 537 24.73 21.30 14.96
C ALA A 537 26.22 21.53 14.72
N GLU A 538 26.79 22.59 15.26
CA GLU A 538 28.23 22.85 15.17
C GLU A 538 29.06 21.70 15.76
N ALA A 539 28.68 21.20 16.93
CA ALA A 539 29.34 20.03 17.52
C ALA A 539 29.21 18.77 16.66
N ALA A 540 28.03 18.54 16.05
CA ALA A 540 27.80 17.40 15.18
C ALA A 540 28.55 17.49 13.83
N LEU A 541 28.89 18.69 13.38
CA LEU A 541 29.62 18.91 12.12
C LEU A 541 31.14 18.86 12.27
N ASN A 542 31.65 18.90 13.48
CA ASN A 542 33.10 18.97 13.73
C ASN A 542 33.85 17.80 13.06
N GLY A 543 34.87 18.14 12.25
CA GLY A 543 35.72 17.19 11.53
C GLY A 543 35.11 16.62 10.22
N ARG A 544 33.91 17.06 9.79
CA ARG A 544 33.21 16.61 8.59
C ARG A 544 33.10 17.74 7.59
N GLY A 545 33.07 17.41 6.29
CA GLY A 545 32.60 18.35 5.26
C GLY A 545 31.10 18.60 5.43
N ALA A 546 30.64 19.84 5.27
CA ALA A 546 29.23 20.14 5.48
C ALA A 546 28.62 21.05 4.41
N LEU A 547 27.36 20.74 4.04
CA LEU A 547 26.48 21.61 3.27
C LEU A 547 25.30 22.00 4.17
N ILE A 548 25.19 23.28 4.51
CA ILE A 548 24.20 23.80 5.45
C ILE A 548 23.22 24.70 4.70
N VAL A 549 21.98 24.26 4.56
CA VAL A 549 20.90 25.14 4.07
C VAL A 549 20.48 26.05 5.21
N ALA A 550 20.98 27.28 5.19
CA ALA A 550 20.79 28.22 6.27
C ALA A 550 19.47 29.01 6.10
N HIS A 551 18.61 28.93 7.11
CA HIS A 551 17.43 29.82 7.26
C HIS A 551 17.73 31.05 8.11
N ARG A 552 18.81 31.00 8.91
CA ARG A 552 19.29 32.10 9.71
C ARG A 552 20.69 32.49 9.23
N LEU A 553 20.87 33.76 8.99
CA LEU A 553 22.18 34.27 8.53
C LEU A 553 23.29 34.11 9.57
N SER A 554 22.95 33.96 10.87
CA SER A 554 23.91 33.60 11.93
C SER A 554 24.63 32.25 11.68
N GLN A 555 23.98 31.30 10.99
CA GLN A 555 24.62 30.05 10.60
C GLN A 555 25.55 30.22 9.41
N ALA A 556 25.19 31.11 8.48
CA ALA A 556 25.99 31.38 7.31
C ALA A 556 27.28 32.14 7.68
N GLU A 557 27.22 33.03 8.68
CA GLU A 557 28.39 33.79 9.17
C GLU A 557 29.54 32.90 9.63
N LYS A 558 29.23 31.71 10.20
CA LYS A 558 30.21 30.77 10.76
C LYS A 558 30.77 29.78 9.73
N ALA A 559 30.21 29.74 8.52
CA ALA A 559 30.68 28.86 7.48
C ALA A 559 31.97 29.37 6.81
N ASP A 560 32.81 28.45 6.35
CA ASP A 560 34.07 28.78 5.65
C ASP A 560 33.75 29.48 4.31
N ARG A 561 32.64 29.11 3.68
CA ARG A 561 32.21 29.66 2.40
C ARG A 561 30.67 29.71 2.33
N ILE A 562 30.16 30.75 1.71
CA ILE A 562 28.73 30.99 1.53
C ILE A 562 28.39 31.00 0.05
N LEU A 563 27.33 30.26 -0.31
CA LEU A 563 26.71 30.31 -1.63
C LEU A 563 25.38 31.04 -1.53
N VAL A 564 25.20 32.08 -2.34
CA VAL A 564 23.91 32.77 -2.48
C VAL A 564 23.20 32.22 -3.70
N MET A 565 22.03 31.64 -3.48
CA MET A 565 21.21 31.09 -4.55
C MET A 565 20.01 31.97 -4.86
N GLU A 566 19.77 32.19 -6.15
CA GLU A 566 18.59 32.89 -6.65
C GLU A 566 18.11 32.26 -7.96
N HIS A 567 16.80 31.95 -8.04
CA HIS A 567 16.19 31.34 -9.23
C HIS A 567 16.92 30.08 -9.77
N GLY A 568 17.42 29.25 -8.88
CA GLY A 568 18.11 28.00 -9.21
C GLY A 568 19.57 28.16 -9.64
N ARG A 569 20.16 29.32 -9.47
CA ARG A 569 21.57 29.61 -9.81
C ARG A 569 22.34 30.10 -8.59
N VAL A 570 23.63 29.84 -8.55
CA VAL A 570 24.56 30.51 -7.63
C VAL A 570 24.86 31.89 -8.22
N VAL A 571 24.53 32.95 -7.48
CA VAL A 571 24.74 34.35 -7.92
C VAL A 571 25.94 34.99 -7.24
N GLU A 572 26.26 34.56 -6.02
CA GLU A 572 27.44 35.02 -5.28
C GLU A 572 28.05 33.84 -4.50
N GLU A 573 29.38 33.89 -4.35
CA GLU A 573 30.15 32.90 -3.59
C GLU A 573 31.36 33.59 -2.94
N GLY A 574 31.57 33.33 -1.66
CA GLY A 574 32.70 33.93 -0.92
C GLY A 574 32.59 33.71 0.59
N THR A 575 33.50 34.31 1.34
CA THR A 575 33.38 34.35 2.81
C THR A 575 32.36 35.39 3.25
N HIS A 576 31.90 35.31 4.49
CA HIS A 576 31.00 36.32 5.09
C HIS A 576 31.55 37.76 4.89
N ALA A 577 32.82 37.97 5.22
CA ALA A 577 33.46 39.29 5.15
C ALA A 577 33.51 39.81 3.70
N ASP A 578 33.87 38.95 2.73
CA ASP A 578 33.97 39.34 1.32
C ASP A 578 32.60 39.72 0.76
N LEU A 579 31.55 38.92 1.04
CA LEU A 579 30.22 39.13 0.53
C LEU A 579 29.54 40.36 1.14
N VAL A 580 29.76 40.65 2.44
CA VAL A 580 29.28 41.87 3.05
C VAL A 580 29.98 43.09 2.43
N ALA A 581 31.33 43.01 2.23
CA ALA A 581 32.11 44.09 1.63
C ALA A 581 31.74 44.34 0.14
N ALA A 582 31.34 43.31 -0.58
CA ALA A 582 30.92 43.41 -1.97
C ALA A 582 29.60 44.20 -2.16
N GLY A 583 28.79 44.34 -1.10
CA GLY A 583 27.53 45.09 -1.16
C GLY A 583 26.49 44.50 -2.08
N GLY A 584 26.57 43.20 -2.36
CA GLY A 584 25.67 42.48 -3.26
C GLY A 584 24.44 41.89 -2.54
N ARG A 585 23.89 40.86 -3.11
CA ARG A 585 22.64 40.21 -2.62
C ARG A 585 22.76 39.69 -1.19
N TYR A 586 23.92 39.12 -0.84
CA TYR A 586 24.18 38.67 0.53
C TYR A 586 24.17 39.86 1.52
N ALA A 587 24.79 40.95 1.17
CA ALA A 587 24.83 42.14 2.04
C ALA A 587 23.43 42.72 2.26
N GLU A 588 22.57 42.76 1.21
CA GLU A 588 21.17 43.17 1.34
C GLU A 588 20.40 42.27 2.31
N LEU A 589 20.57 40.95 2.22
CA LEU A 589 19.92 39.97 3.11
C LEU A 589 20.41 40.13 4.53
N TRP A 590 21.72 40.38 4.72
CA TRP A 590 22.36 40.60 6.02
C TRP A 590 21.85 41.85 6.69
N GLU A 591 21.79 42.98 5.96
CA GLU A 591 21.27 44.25 6.46
C GLU A 591 19.80 44.12 6.88
N ALA A 592 18.97 43.48 6.07
CA ALA A 592 17.57 43.22 6.38
C ALA A 592 17.36 42.32 7.61
N TRP A 593 18.34 41.46 7.96
CA TRP A 593 18.25 40.54 9.08
C TRP A 593 18.84 41.16 10.36
N SER A 594 19.89 41.97 10.25
CA SER A 594 20.63 42.60 11.39
C SER A 594 20.01 43.90 11.87
N GLY A 595 19.18 44.56 11.04
CA GLY A 595 18.43 45.79 11.38
C GLY A 595 17.08 45.48 11.96
#